data_2daa63bb69267af201506651f58b8895
#
_entry.id   2daa63bb69267af201506651f58b8895
#
_cell.length_a   1.000
_cell.length_b   1.000
_cell.length_c   1.000
_cell.angle_alpha   90.00
_cell.angle_beta   90.00
_cell.angle_gamma   90.00
#
_symmetry.space_group_name_H-M   'P 1'
#
loop_
_entity.id
_entity.type
_entity.pdbx_description
1 polymer ?
#
loop_
_entity_poly.entity_id
_entity_poly.type
_entity_poly.pdbx_seq_one_letter_code
_entity_poly.pdbx_strand_id
1 'polypeptide(L)' 'MKFKVTIKPSENFKAESMTINAISIYEAVIFADDMLRAAGASPCDILMVENIIDKENI' A
#
# COMPACT_ATOMS: atom_id res chain seq x y z
N MET A 1 5.19 12.08 1.70
CA MET A 1 5.79 11.14 0.74
C MET A 1 4.72 10.18 0.24
N LYS A 2 4.83 9.75 -0.98
CA LYS A 2 3.91 8.79 -1.56
C LYS A 2 4.56 7.42 -1.66
N PHE A 3 3.82 6.41 -1.28
CA PHE A 3 4.28 5.02 -1.37
C PHE A 3 3.28 4.21 -2.18
N LYS A 4 3.81 3.36 -3.06
CA LYS A 4 3.01 2.40 -3.79
C LYS A 4 3.11 1.07 -3.07
N VAL A 5 1.98 0.55 -2.64
CA VAL A 5 1.89 -0.76 -1.99
C VAL A 5 1.31 -1.74 -2.99
N THR A 6 2.11 -2.72 -3.39
CA THR A 6 1.67 -3.78 -4.31
C THR A 6 1.10 -4.92 -3.50
N ILE A 7 -0.08 -5.38 -3.89
CA ILE A 7 -0.86 -6.32 -3.11
C ILE A 7 -1.23 -7.50 -3.99
N LYS A 8 -1.20 -8.70 -3.40
CA LYS A 8 -1.72 -9.90 -4.05
C LYS A 8 -3.25 -9.82 -4.07
N PRO A 9 -3.89 -9.82 -5.24
CA PRO A 9 -5.35 -9.77 -5.30
C PRO A 9 -5.99 -10.98 -4.61
N SER A 10 -7.14 -10.74 -3.97
CA SER A 10 -7.89 -11.77 -3.29
C SER A 10 -9.38 -11.56 -3.54
N GLU A 11 -10.22 -12.46 -3.04
CA GLU A 11 -11.67 -12.30 -3.16
C GLU A 11 -12.16 -11.03 -2.47
N ASN A 12 -11.54 -10.66 -1.37
CA ASN A 12 -11.95 -9.51 -0.57
C ASN A 12 -11.32 -8.20 -1.03
N PHE A 13 -10.22 -8.28 -1.77
CA PHE A 13 -9.50 -7.09 -2.21
C PHE A 13 -8.97 -7.32 -3.62
N LYS A 14 -9.61 -6.70 -4.59
CA LYS A 14 -9.30 -6.91 -6.01
C LYS A 14 -8.23 -6.00 -6.56
N ALA A 15 -7.88 -4.94 -5.86
CA ALA A 15 -6.87 -4.00 -6.33
C ALA A 15 -5.49 -4.64 -6.31
N GLU A 16 -4.68 -4.35 -7.34
CA GLU A 16 -3.30 -4.84 -7.43
C GLU A 16 -2.32 -3.96 -6.67
N SER A 17 -2.67 -2.71 -6.45
CA SER A 17 -1.84 -1.77 -5.72
C SER A 17 -2.68 -0.63 -5.17
N MET A 18 -2.10 0.07 -4.21
CA MET A 18 -2.67 1.30 -3.68
C MET A 18 -1.55 2.32 -3.47
N THR A 19 -1.92 3.60 -3.49
CA THR A 19 -0.99 4.69 -3.20
C THR A 19 -1.34 5.27 -1.84
N ILE A 20 -0.35 5.40 -0.96
CA ILE A 20 -0.54 5.88 0.40
C ILE A 20 0.40 7.06 0.65
N ASN A 21 -0.14 8.15 1.19
CA ASN A 21 0.67 9.25 1.69
C ASN A 21 1.06 8.97 3.13
N ALA A 22 2.35 8.99 3.42
CA ALA A 22 2.87 8.73 4.76
C ALA A 22 4.21 9.45 4.94
N ILE A 23 4.62 9.59 6.18
CA ILE A 23 5.89 10.24 6.50
C ILE A 23 7.08 9.30 6.42
N SER A 24 6.81 7.99 6.43
CA SER A 24 7.85 6.96 6.34
C SER A 24 7.26 5.68 5.75
N ILE A 25 8.15 4.78 5.34
CA ILE A 25 7.73 3.48 4.85
C ILE A 25 7.02 2.66 5.93
N TYR A 26 7.42 2.81 7.18
CA TYR A 26 6.79 2.12 8.30
C TYR A 26 5.34 2.55 8.46
N GLU A 27 5.08 3.85 8.38
CA GLU A 27 3.72 4.36 8.46
C GLU A 27 2.89 3.90 7.28
N ALA A 28 3.49 3.86 6.08
CA ALA A 28 2.79 3.37 4.89
C ALA A 28 2.35 1.91 5.06
N VAL A 29 3.22 1.08 5.63
CA VAL A 29 2.90 -0.32 5.91
C VAL A 29 1.76 -0.44 6.92
N ILE A 30 1.79 0.37 7.98
CA ILE A 30 0.73 0.37 8.99
C ILE A 30 -0.62 0.75 8.37
N PHE A 31 -0.65 1.79 7.52
CA PHE A 31 -1.87 2.21 6.86
C PHE A 31 -2.38 1.13 5.89
N ALA A 32 -1.48 0.51 5.14
CA ALA A 32 -1.85 -0.57 4.22
C ALA A 32 -2.43 -1.76 5.00
N ASP A 33 -1.82 -2.13 6.12
CA ASP A 33 -2.29 -3.19 6.98
C ASP A 33 -3.71 -2.90 7.47
N ASP A 34 -3.95 -1.69 7.96
CA ASP A 34 -5.27 -1.29 8.45
C ASP A 34 -6.31 -1.37 7.34
N MET A 35 -5.97 -0.90 6.13
CA MET A 35 -6.89 -0.94 5.00
C MET A 35 -7.21 -2.36 4.58
N LEU A 36 -6.22 -3.23 4.55
CA LEU A 36 -6.40 -4.64 4.19
C LEU A 36 -7.28 -5.35 5.22
N ARG A 37 -7.04 -5.12 6.50
CA ARG A 37 -7.86 -5.72 7.57
C ARG A 37 -9.30 -5.25 7.50
N ALA A 38 -9.51 -3.97 7.21
CA ALA A 38 -10.86 -3.42 7.06
C ALA A 38 -11.61 -4.06 5.88
N ALA A 39 -10.89 -4.47 4.85
CA ALA A 39 -11.46 -5.16 3.70
C ALA A 39 -11.56 -6.68 3.87
N GLY A 40 -11.11 -7.21 5.02
CA GLY A 40 -11.11 -8.64 5.27
C GLY A 40 -9.95 -9.39 4.61
N ALA A 41 -8.93 -8.67 4.16
CA ALA A 41 -7.74 -9.27 3.56
C ALA A 41 -6.64 -9.43 4.62
N SER A 42 -5.59 -10.15 4.26
CA SER A 42 -4.47 -10.41 5.15
C SER A 42 -3.32 -9.45 4.90
N PRO A 43 -2.60 -8.98 5.96
CA PRO A 43 -1.36 -8.25 5.79
C PRO A 43 -0.30 -9.02 5.02
N CYS A 44 -0.38 -10.35 5.03
CA CYS A 44 0.54 -11.20 4.26
C CYS A 44 0.37 -11.05 2.75
N ASP A 45 -0.69 -10.38 2.31
CA ASP A 45 -0.92 -10.12 0.88
C ASP A 45 -0.12 -8.92 0.37
N ILE A 46 0.56 -8.19 1.24
CA ILE A 46 1.45 -7.12 0.82
C ILE A 46 2.72 -7.74 0.22
N LEU A 47 2.95 -7.47 -1.07
CA LEU A 47 4.10 -8.01 -1.80
C LEU A 47 5.28 -7.05 -1.80
N MET A 48 5.03 -5.75 -1.90
CA MET A 48 6.08 -4.76 -2.02
C MET A 48 5.57 -3.38 -1.63
N VAL A 49 6.46 -2.58 -1.05
CA VAL A 49 6.18 -1.18 -0.75
C VAL A 49 7.31 -0.35 -1.37
N GLU A 50 6.95 0.59 -2.23
CA GLU A 50 7.90 1.43 -2.94
C GLU A 50 7.67 2.90 -2.64
N ASN A 51 8.75 3.66 -2.46
CA ASN A 51 8.67 5.10 -2.39
C ASN A 51 8.52 5.66 -3.81
N ILE A 52 7.43 6.37 -4.08
CA ILE A 52 7.18 6.96 -5.37
C ILE A 52 7.77 8.36 -5.39
N ILE A 53 8.74 8.57 -6.28
CA ILE A 53 9.31 9.90 -6.48
C ILE A 53 8.38 10.66 -7.42
N ASP A 54 7.95 11.83 -6.97
CA ASP A 54 7.07 12.67 -7.78
C ASP A 54 7.89 13.37 -8.86
N LYS A 55 7.76 12.88 -10.09
CA LYS A 55 8.49 13.41 -11.23
C LYS A 55 7.89 14.69 -11.80
N GLU A 56 6.69 15.04 -11.38
CA GLU A 56 6.01 16.24 -11.88
C GLU A 56 6.68 17.51 -11.40
N ASN A 57 7.47 17.44 -10.36
CA ASN A 57 8.15 18.59 -9.78
C ASN A 57 9.53 18.85 -10.38
N ILE A 58 9.89 18.14 -11.40
CA ILE A 58 11.19 18.31 -12.06
C ILE A 58 11.11 19.42 -13.11
#